data_922ca7f8fe3123a2d07a87b1e4cc4062
#
_entry.id   922ca7f8fe3123a2d07a87b1e4cc4062
#
_cell.length_a   1.000
_cell.length_b   1.000
_cell.length_c   1.000
_cell.angle_alpha   90.00
_cell.angle_beta   90.00
_cell.angle_gamma   90.00
#
_symmetry.space_group_name_H-M   'P 1'
#
loop_
_entity.id
_entity.type
_entity.pdbx_description
1 polymer ?
#
loop_
_entity_poly.entity_id
_entity_poly.type
_entity_poly.pdbx_seq_one_letter_code
_entity_poly.pdbx_strand_id
1 'polypeptide(L)'
;MEYNDDNSSILYPDITVDQDLFGIPNVVEVIYSNGTSYYCARVVNDDPNSPISTVNRGREVTYRDTNPSLNGSPTEEQTREYAERLLKKMSTLECTVTYSHGYCPVRLNDCVRLNYTRSGLTGIKAKVIKQAIDCETSCKVTETAVFTTNLWR
;
A
#
# COMPACT_ATOMS: atom_id res chain seq x y z
N MET A 1 7.44 1.21 19.57
CA MET A 1 7.87 -0.17 19.90
C MET A 1 8.46 -0.81 18.65
N GLU A 2 9.51 -1.62 18.81
CA GLU A 2 10.15 -2.35 17.73
C GLU A 2 10.09 -3.83 18.02
N TYR A 3 9.66 -4.62 17.04
CA TYR A 3 9.54 -6.07 17.12
C TYR A 3 10.52 -6.69 16.12
N ASN A 4 11.38 -7.58 16.61
CA ASN A 4 12.39 -8.25 15.82
C ASN A 4 12.16 -9.77 15.85
N ASP A 5 12.53 -10.46 14.76
CA ASP A 5 12.46 -11.92 14.65
C ASP A 5 13.78 -12.63 15.05
N ASP A 6 14.54 -12.01 15.95
CA ASP A 6 15.76 -12.56 16.52
C ASP A 6 15.50 -13.32 17.84
N ASN A 7 16.56 -13.94 18.37
CA ASN A 7 16.46 -14.74 19.61
C ASN A 7 16.15 -13.92 20.87
N SER A 8 16.21 -12.60 20.80
CA SER A 8 15.88 -11.69 21.90
C SER A 8 14.44 -11.20 21.86
N SER A 9 13.71 -11.56 20.82
CA SER A 9 12.34 -11.09 20.57
C SER A 9 11.29 -11.81 21.39
N ILE A 10 10.26 -11.07 21.77
CA ILE A 10 9.04 -11.63 22.37
C ILE A 10 8.03 -12.09 21.31
N LEU A 11 8.38 -11.97 20.02
CA LEU A 11 7.52 -12.37 18.92
C LEU A 11 7.42 -13.89 18.79
N TYR A 12 6.22 -14.35 18.49
CA TYR A 12 6.02 -15.72 18.02
C TYR A 12 6.32 -15.79 16.51
N PRO A 13 6.75 -16.96 16.02
CA PRO A 13 7.16 -17.11 14.61
C PRO A 13 6.03 -16.98 13.61
N ASP A 14 4.78 -17.10 14.05
CA ASP A 14 3.61 -17.06 13.19
C ASP A 14 3.26 -15.61 12.81
N ILE A 15 3.35 -15.34 11.52
CA ILE A 15 2.97 -14.07 10.93
C ILE A 15 2.17 -14.31 9.65
N THR A 16 1.10 -13.55 9.48
CA THR A 16 0.31 -13.55 8.26
C THR A 16 0.34 -12.15 7.66
N VAL A 17 0.64 -12.05 6.37
CA VAL A 17 0.63 -10.80 5.62
C VAL A 17 -0.39 -10.92 4.50
N ASP A 18 -1.43 -10.10 4.56
CA ASP A 18 -2.48 -10.05 3.56
C ASP A 18 -2.27 -8.84 2.65
N GLN A 19 -2.22 -9.09 1.34
CA GLN A 19 -2.05 -8.08 0.31
C GLN A 19 -3.04 -8.34 -0.81
N ASP A 20 -3.93 -7.39 -1.08
CA ASP A 20 -4.85 -7.46 -2.21
C ASP A 20 -4.39 -6.57 -3.36
N LEU A 21 -3.81 -7.19 -4.37
CA LEU A 21 -3.39 -6.52 -5.60
C LEU A 21 -4.50 -6.42 -6.64
N PHE A 22 -5.65 -7.06 -6.39
CA PHE A 22 -6.75 -7.10 -7.34
C PHE A 22 -7.38 -5.70 -7.48
N GLY A 23 -7.59 -5.28 -8.71
CA GLY A 23 -8.24 -3.98 -8.99
C GLY A 23 -7.32 -2.76 -8.93
N ILE A 24 -6.07 -2.88 -8.45
CA ILE A 24 -5.13 -1.76 -8.53
C ILE A 24 -4.79 -1.50 -9.99
N PRO A 25 -5.02 -0.28 -10.52
CA PRO A 25 -4.75 0.03 -11.91
C PRO A 25 -3.24 0.10 -12.20
N ASN A 26 -2.87 -0.31 -13.40
CA ASN A 26 -1.54 -0.12 -13.94
C ASN A 26 -1.54 0.81 -15.17
N VAL A 27 -2.72 1.25 -15.57
CA VAL A 27 -2.91 2.26 -16.61
C VAL A 27 -3.88 3.30 -16.08
N VAL A 28 -3.56 4.57 -16.26
CA VAL A 28 -4.45 5.70 -16.00
C VAL A 28 -4.66 6.49 -17.27
N GLU A 29 -5.90 6.71 -17.62
CA GLU A 29 -6.33 7.57 -18.70
C GLU A 29 -7.08 8.78 -18.13
N VAL A 30 -6.60 9.98 -18.41
CA VAL A 30 -7.24 11.22 -18.00
C VAL A 30 -7.76 11.92 -19.24
N ILE A 31 -9.04 12.22 -19.27
CA ILE A 31 -9.70 12.90 -20.37
C ILE A 31 -10.22 14.24 -19.84
N TYR A 32 -9.65 15.33 -20.34
CA TYR A 32 -10.12 16.67 -20.06
C TYR A 32 -10.84 17.26 -21.26
N SER A 33 -12.02 17.82 -21.06
CA SER A 33 -12.75 18.55 -22.06
C SER A 33 -13.51 19.72 -21.43
N ASN A 34 -13.38 20.90 -21.99
CA ASN A 34 -14.14 22.09 -21.59
C ASN A 34 -15.04 22.63 -22.73
N GLY A 35 -15.28 21.81 -23.76
CA GLY A 35 -16.04 22.20 -24.95
C GLY A 35 -15.21 22.93 -26.02
N THR A 36 -14.07 23.52 -25.67
CA THR A 36 -13.15 24.23 -26.61
C THR A 36 -11.84 23.46 -26.74
N SER A 37 -11.33 22.90 -25.66
CA SER A 37 -10.08 22.14 -25.63
C SER A 37 -10.36 20.71 -25.20
N TYR A 38 -9.66 19.77 -25.82
CA TYR A 38 -9.71 18.35 -25.49
C TYR A 38 -8.29 17.81 -25.35
N TYR A 39 -8.00 17.22 -24.22
CA TYR A 39 -6.72 16.57 -23.95
C TYR A 39 -6.97 15.16 -23.41
N CYS A 40 -6.18 14.21 -23.89
CA CYS A 40 -6.18 12.83 -23.40
C CYS A 40 -4.76 12.45 -23.02
N ALA A 41 -4.55 12.19 -21.73
CA ALA A 41 -3.27 11.70 -21.23
C ALA A 41 -3.42 10.25 -20.78
N ARG A 42 -2.53 9.39 -21.26
CA ARG A 42 -2.45 7.98 -20.87
C ARG A 42 -1.08 7.69 -20.27
N VAL A 43 -1.06 7.19 -19.06
CA VAL A 43 0.15 6.80 -18.35
C VAL A 43 0.08 5.32 -18.00
N VAL A 44 1.15 4.60 -18.24
CA VAL A 44 1.26 3.15 -18.06
C VAL A 44 2.39 2.85 -17.07
N ASN A 45 2.13 1.96 -16.13
CA ASN A 45 3.18 1.37 -15.31
C ASN A 45 3.71 0.12 -16.03
N ASP A 46 4.86 0.24 -16.65
CA ASP A 46 5.59 -0.83 -17.35
C ASP A 46 6.90 -1.23 -16.63
N ASP A 47 7.12 -0.74 -15.40
CA ASP A 47 8.30 -1.05 -14.60
C ASP A 47 8.37 -2.55 -14.28
N PRO A 48 9.41 -3.27 -14.73
CA PRO A 48 9.57 -4.69 -14.45
C PRO A 48 9.75 -5.02 -12.95
N ASN A 49 10.11 -4.04 -12.12
CA ASN A 49 10.22 -4.21 -10.68
C ASN A 49 8.89 -4.00 -9.94
N SER A 50 7.88 -3.47 -10.62
CA SER A 50 6.56 -3.28 -10.02
C SER A 50 5.69 -4.54 -10.19
N PRO A 51 5.17 -5.15 -9.12
CA PRO A 51 4.34 -6.35 -9.20
C PRO A 51 3.01 -6.12 -9.91
N ILE A 52 2.58 -4.86 -10.03
CA ILE A 52 1.33 -4.47 -10.70
C ILE A 52 1.53 -4.01 -12.14
N SER A 53 2.77 -3.94 -12.64
CA SER A 53 3.05 -3.45 -13.99
C SER A 53 2.37 -4.29 -15.07
N THR A 54 2.19 -3.70 -16.24
CA THR A 54 1.65 -4.39 -17.42
C THR A 54 2.52 -5.56 -17.84
N VAL A 55 3.85 -5.44 -17.63
CA VAL A 55 4.83 -6.50 -17.92
C VAL A 55 4.62 -7.71 -17.01
N ASN A 56 4.51 -7.50 -15.70
CA ASN A 56 4.40 -8.60 -14.73
C ASN A 56 3.00 -9.20 -14.68
N ARG A 57 1.95 -8.40 -14.88
CA ARG A 57 0.57 -8.88 -14.91
C ARG A 57 0.14 -9.48 -16.25
N GLY A 58 0.83 -9.14 -17.35
CA GLY A 58 0.45 -9.53 -18.70
C GLY A 58 -0.90 -8.96 -19.16
N ARG A 59 -1.46 -7.98 -18.43
CA ARG A 59 -2.73 -7.32 -18.77
C ARG A 59 -2.77 -5.89 -18.25
N GLU A 60 -3.58 -5.08 -18.93
CA GLU A 60 -3.91 -3.73 -18.50
C GLU A 60 -5.13 -3.74 -17.58
N VAL A 61 -5.02 -3.00 -16.47
CA VAL A 61 -6.12 -2.64 -15.59
C VAL A 61 -6.21 -1.13 -15.63
N THR A 62 -7.14 -0.61 -16.42
CA THR A 62 -7.24 0.82 -16.72
C THR A 62 -8.22 1.51 -15.78
N TYR A 63 -7.77 2.58 -15.17
CA TYR A 63 -8.61 3.58 -14.52
C TYR A 63 -8.78 4.78 -15.44
N ARG A 64 -10.01 5.20 -15.69
CA ARG A 64 -10.32 6.35 -16.54
C ARG A 64 -10.95 7.46 -15.72
N ASP A 65 -10.33 8.64 -15.74
CA ASP A 65 -10.87 9.88 -15.16
C ASP A 65 -11.34 10.81 -16.27
N THR A 66 -12.66 10.99 -16.36
CA THR A 66 -13.30 11.86 -17.34
C THR A 66 -13.69 13.22 -16.79
N ASN A 67 -13.43 13.47 -15.51
CA ASN A 67 -13.71 14.73 -14.84
C ASN A 67 -12.55 15.12 -13.91
N PRO A 68 -11.34 15.31 -14.45
CA PRO A 68 -10.17 15.59 -13.64
C PRO A 68 -10.30 16.94 -12.93
N SER A 69 -9.87 16.96 -11.65
CA SER A 69 -9.82 18.17 -10.84
C SER A 69 -8.67 19.08 -11.26
N LEU A 70 -8.76 19.62 -12.48
CA LEU A 70 -7.81 20.58 -13.03
C LEU A 70 -8.45 21.97 -13.07
N ASN A 71 -7.76 22.95 -12.48
CA ASN A 71 -8.24 24.32 -12.43
C ASN A 71 -7.88 25.12 -13.69
N GLY A 72 -8.81 25.93 -14.14
CA GLY A 72 -8.59 26.86 -15.27
C GLY A 72 -8.60 26.16 -16.63
N SER A 73 -7.67 26.54 -17.49
CA SER A 73 -7.45 25.94 -18.81
C SER A 73 -6.12 25.17 -18.75
N PRO A 74 -6.13 23.88 -18.36
CA PRO A 74 -4.91 23.09 -18.26
C PRO A 74 -4.27 22.91 -19.65
N THR A 75 -2.97 22.71 -19.65
CA THR A 75 -2.22 22.28 -20.82
C THR A 75 -2.20 20.75 -20.92
N GLU A 76 -1.81 20.24 -22.09
CA GLU A 76 -1.60 18.81 -22.29
C GLU A 76 -0.57 18.24 -21.29
N GLU A 77 0.50 18.98 -21.02
CA GLU A 77 1.54 18.59 -20.05
C GLU A 77 0.98 18.51 -18.62
N GLN A 78 0.20 19.50 -18.19
CA GLN A 78 -0.46 19.49 -16.90
C GLN A 78 -1.45 18.32 -16.73
N THR A 79 -2.13 17.96 -17.82
CA THR A 79 -3.03 16.80 -17.85
C THR A 79 -2.23 15.50 -17.68
N ARG A 80 -1.06 15.41 -18.31
CA ARG A 80 -0.16 14.26 -18.17
C ARG A 80 0.42 14.15 -16.76
N GLU A 81 0.92 15.24 -16.19
CA GLU A 81 1.40 15.27 -14.81
C GLU A 81 0.32 14.87 -13.79
N TYR A 82 -0.92 15.28 -14.05
CA TYR A 82 -2.05 14.85 -13.23
C TYR A 82 -2.26 13.34 -13.32
N ALA A 83 -2.22 12.77 -14.51
CA ALA A 83 -2.36 11.32 -14.73
C ALA A 83 -1.22 10.54 -14.04
N GLU A 84 0.01 11.02 -14.08
CA GLU A 84 1.17 10.42 -13.39
C GLU A 84 0.99 10.43 -11.87
N ARG A 85 0.59 11.57 -11.30
CA ARG A 85 0.29 11.69 -9.86
C ARG A 85 -0.87 10.77 -9.44
N LEU A 86 -1.89 10.66 -10.28
CA LEU A 86 -3.04 9.80 -10.03
C LEU A 86 -2.64 8.33 -10.03
N LEU A 87 -1.86 7.89 -11.03
CA LEU A 87 -1.34 6.52 -11.10
C LEU A 87 -0.47 6.20 -9.87
N LYS A 88 0.42 7.11 -9.49
CA LYS A 88 1.26 6.95 -8.30
C LYS A 88 0.43 6.82 -7.01
N LYS A 89 -0.61 7.63 -6.86
CA LYS A 89 -1.52 7.56 -5.72
C LYS A 89 -2.28 6.22 -5.69
N MET A 90 -2.78 5.77 -6.83
CA MET A 90 -3.54 4.52 -6.94
C MET A 90 -2.65 3.27 -6.85
N SER A 91 -1.34 3.41 -7.08
CA SER A 91 -0.36 2.34 -6.89
C SER A 91 0.07 2.13 -5.43
N THR A 92 -0.57 2.81 -4.48
CA THR A 92 -0.34 2.60 -3.05
C THR A 92 -1.25 1.48 -2.55
N LEU A 93 -0.63 0.42 -2.03
CA LEU A 93 -1.30 -0.73 -1.47
C LEU A 93 -1.32 -0.64 0.05
N GLU A 94 -2.49 -0.83 0.65
CA GLU A 94 -2.63 -1.09 2.08
C GLU A 94 -2.46 -2.58 2.34
N CYS A 95 -1.51 -2.91 3.21
CA CYS A 95 -1.19 -4.27 3.61
C CYS A 95 -1.61 -4.47 5.06
N THR A 96 -2.21 -5.60 5.35
CA THR A 96 -2.55 -6.01 6.71
C THR A 96 -1.58 -7.09 7.17
N VAL A 97 -1.04 -6.93 8.38
CA VAL A 97 -0.17 -7.92 9.00
C VAL A 97 -0.75 -8.33 10.35
N THR A 98 -0.85 -9.64 10.56
CA THR A 98 -1.28 -10.23 11.84
C THR A 98 -0.12 -11.03 12.43
N TYR A 99 0.20 -10.75 13.67
CA TYR A 99 1.31 -11.35 14.40
C TYR A 99 0.96 -11.51 15.87
N SER A 100 1.71 -12.35 16.57
CA SER A 100 1.54 -12.59 18.00
C SER A 100 2.84 -12.36 18.76
N HIS A 101 2.72 -11.91 20.01
CA HIS A 101 3.86 -11.68 20.90
C HIS A 101 3.48 -11.86 22.37
N GLY A 102 4.49 -11.89 23.24
CA GLY A 102 4.29 -11.77 24.69
C GLY A 102 3.77 -10.37 25.05
N TYR A 103 3.09 -10.23 26.17
CA TYR A 103 2.51 -8.95 26.56
C TYR A 103 3.53 -7.81 26.58
N CYS A 104 3.18 -6.72 25.93
CA CYS A 104 3.86 -5.43 26.03
C CYS A 104 2.83 -4.28 25.95
N PRO A 105 3.14 -3.09 26.50
CA PRO A 105 2.18 -2.00 26.64
C PRO A 105 1.97 -1.21 25.35
N VAL A 106 1.65 -1.89 24.24
CA VAL A 106 1.22 -1.28 22.98
C VAL A 106 -0.29 -1.13 23.00
N ARG A 107 -0.79 -0.05 22.43
CA ARG A 107 -2.21 0.26 22.37
C ARG A 107 -2.70 0.37 20.92
N LEU A 108 -4.00 0.30 20.77
CA LEU A 108 -4.65 0.60 19.49
C LEU A 108 -4.24 2.00 19.00
N ASN A 109 -3.97 2.11 17.72
CA ASN A 109 -3.44 3.28 17.01
C ASN A 109 -1.97 3.61 17.25
N ASP A 110 -1.26 2.86 18.08
CA ASP A 110 0.18 3.00 18.19
C ASP A 110 0.87 2.56 16.88
N CYS A 111 2.01 3.20 16.61
CA CYS A 111 2.87 2.81 15.51
C CYS A 111 3.97 1.87 16.03
N VAL A 112 4.07 0.72 15.42
CA VAL A 112 5.09 -0.28 15.70
C VAL A 112 6.02 -0.44 14.51
N ARG A 113 7.27 -0.81 14.76
CA ARG A 113 8.22 -1.20 13.73
C ARG A 113 8.35 -2.71 13.72
N LEU A 114 8.16 -3.32 12.56
CA LEU A 114 8.22 -4.75 12.37
C LEU A 114 9.45 -5.12 11.56
N ASN A 115 10.24 -6.05 12.08
CA ASN A 115 11.42 -6.64 11.45
C ASN A 115 11.24 -8.15 11.39
N TYR A 116 10.46 -8.63 10.43
CA TYR A 116 10.30 -10.04 10.10
C TYR A 116 11.04 -10.34 8.81
N THR A 117 12.32 -10.70 8.91
CA THR A 117 13.19 -10.91 7.76
C THR A 117 12.72 -12.07 6.89
N ARG A 118 12.17 -13.13 7.50
CA ARG A 118 11.62 -14.29 6.82
C ARG A 118 10.41 -13.97 5.94
N SER A 119 9.65 -12.93 6.31
CA SER A 119 8.48 -12.46 5.54
C SER A 119 8.79 -11.26 4.65
N GLY A 120 10.06 -10.86 4.54
CA GLY A 120 10.48 -9.70 3.78
C GLY A 120 10.11 -8.35 4.41
N LEU A 121 9.63 -8.36 5.65
CA LEU A 121 9.28 -7.14 6.38
C LEU A 121 10.51 -6.64 7.14
N THR A 122 11.18 -5.62 6.63
CA THR A 122 12.35 -5.04 7.28
C THR A 122 12.12 -3.56 7.54
N GLY A 123 12.09 -3.16 8.81
CA GLY A 123 11.90 -1.78 9.23
C GLY A 123 10.53 -1.19 8.90
N ILE A 124 9.53 -2.03 8.68
CA ILE A 124 8.19 -1.60 8.30
C ILE A 124 7.50 -0.94 9.50
N LYS A 125 7.02 0.28 9.30
CA LYS A 125 6.18 0.99 10.26
C LYS A 125 4.73 0.65 9.99
N ALA A 126 4.07 0.04 10.97
CA ALA A 126 2.68 -0.37 10.89
C ALA A 126 1.88 0.24 12.03
N LYS A 127 0.62 0.55 11.77
CA LYS A 127 -0.32 1.08 12.77
C LYS A 127 -1.18 -0.07 13.28
N VAL A 128 -1.22 -0.27 14.60
CA VAL A 128 -2.06 -1.29 15.24
C VAL A 128 -3.52 -0.90 15.16
N ILE A 129 -4.34 -1.75 14.53
CA ILE A 129 -5.78 -1.53 14.35
C ILE A 129 -6.65 -2.49 15.15
N LYS A 130 -6.10 -3.65 15.53
CA LYS A 130 -6.79 -4.65 16.36
C LYS A 130 -5.82 -5.30 17.31
N GLN A 131 -6.30 -5.59 18.50
CA GLN A 131 -5.53 -6.28 19.52
C GLN A 131 -6.44 -7.26 20.27
N ALA A 132 -5.98 -8.49 20.47
CA ALA A 132 -6.60 -9.49 21.30
C ALA A 132 -5.58 -9.97 22.32
N ILE A 133 -5.93 -9.94 23.60
CA ILE A 133 -5.06 -10.35 24.70
C ILE A 133 -5.68 -11.61 25.32
N ASP A 134 -4.92 -12.68 25.31
CA ASP A 134 -5.24 -13.91 26.01
C ASP A 134 -4.63 -13.85 27.42
N CYS A 135 -5.46 -13.69 28.42
CA CYS A 135 -5.05 -13.51 29.80
C CYS A 135 -4.90 -14.84 30.57
N GLU A 136 -4.90 -15.98 29.89
CA GLU A 136 -4.70 -17.29 30.57
C GLU A 136 -3.28 -17.41 31.12
N THR A 137 -2.50 -18.39 30.67
CA THR A 137 -1.21 -18.71 31.29
C THR A 137 -0.02 -17.92 30.73
N SER A 138 -0.10 -17.40 29.51
CA SER A 138 1.04 -16.81 28.81
C SER A 138 0.88 -15.33 28.49
N CYS A 139 -0.27 -14.71 28.77
CA CYS A 139 -0.57 -13.33 28.32
C CYS A 139 -0.17 -13.09 26.84
N LYS A 140 -0.56 -14.01 25.98
CA LYS A 140 -0.30 -13.92 24.56
C LYS A 140 -1.14 -12.78 23.97
N VAL A 141 -0.51 -11.92 23.21
CA VAL A 141 -1.16 -10.82 22.49
C VAL A 141 -1.11 -11.12 21.00
N THR A 142 -2.27 -11.04 20.35
CA THR A 142 -2.37 -11.10 18.88
C THR A 142 -2.77 -9.73 18.38
N GLU A 143 -1.97 -9.15 17.53
CA GLU A 143 -2.18 -7.84 16.94
C GLU A 143 -2.37 -7.92 15.43
N THR A 144 -3.25 -7.05 14.94
CA THR A 144 -3.39 -6.78 13.50
C THR A 144 -2.99 -5.33 13.28
N ALA A 145 -2.02 -5.12 12.41
CA ALA A 145 -1.54 -3.80 12.07
C ALA A 145 -1.60 -3.58 10.55
N VAL A 146 -1.71 -2.32 10.14
CA VAL A 146 -1.74 -1.92 8.74
C VAL A 146 -0.54 -1.06 8.40
N PHE A 147 -0.02 -1.24 7.20
CA PHE A 147 1.01 -0.40 6.61
C PHE A 147 0.74 -0.20 5.12
N THR A 148 1.31 0.83 4.57
CA THR A 148 1.18 1.12 3.13
C THR A 148 2.51 0.89 2.42
N THR A 149 2.45 0.32 1.24
CA THR A 149 3.59 0.19 0.34
C THR A 149 3.26 0.81 -1.02
N ASN A 150 4.22 1.48 -1.63
CA ASN A 150 4.06 2.00 -2.97
C ASN A 150 4.61 0.97 -3.96
N LEU A 151 3.77 0.57 -4.90
CA LEU A 151 4.06 -0.47 -5.90
C LEU A 151 4.61 0.10 -7.21
N TRP A 152 4.67 1.40 -7.33
CA TRP A 152 5.26 2.12 -8.46
C TRP A 152 6.15 3.25 -7.94
N ARG A 153 7.41 3.24 -8.30
CA ARG A 153 8.43 4.21 -7.86
C ARG A 153 8.78 5.17 -8.99
#